data_7add254ccf33d62cfdc22534de86e326
#
_entry.id   7add254ccf33d62cfdc22534de86e326
#
_cell.length_a   1.000
_cell.length_b   1.000
_cell.length_c   1.000
_cell.angle_alpha   90.00
_cell.angle_beta   90.00
_cell.angle_gamma   90.00
#
_symmetry.space_group_name_H-M   'P 1'
#
loop_
_entity.id
_entity.type
_entity.pdbx_description
1 polymer ?
#
loop_
_entity_poly.entity_id
_entity_poly.type
_entity_poly.pdbx_seq_one_letter_code
_entity_poly.pdbx_strand_id
1 'polypeptide(L)'
;MDALYIILSTLPAVLSGIGTSIGQGIINKNAMESLNRQPSASSSISKISIIGMAIVETAAIMGMVISILLINDPKINADTFFSNLAAAGIALALGISGLCAGIAAALPAAKTCQSIAHQPFMYTKLLNMMLIVQTLIMTPNMFGMIIALLIKNKITAIEILPEAMQLFASGLSIGIGCIGPSIGLSIFASSACSAVGINKKSFNKIMTFTFVCEAIIETPAIFALLISLIILTTTIKPESAIQGWQFIAAALCMGLSTIAPGINAGKTGAAACKQMGLNLEQYPSLSKLALLALAMIDSFAIYGLLVSIVLLLL
;
A
#
# COMPACT_ATOMS: atom_id res chain seq x y z
N MET A 1 -14.82 -28.52 6.53
CA MET A 1 -13.88 -27.45 6.08
C MET A 1 -12.57 -28.12 5.72
N ASP A 2 -12.11 -27.92 4.49
CA ASP A 2 -10.81 -28.39 4.06
C ASP A 2 -9.69 -27.66 4.84
N ALA A 3 -8.65 -28.40 5.27
CA ALA A 3 -7.53 -27.83 6.01
C ALA A 3 -6.84 -26.69 5.24
N LEU A 4 -6.77 -26.81 3.92
CA LEU A 4 -6.19 -25.77 3.06
C LEU A 4 -7.02 -24.48 3.10
N TYR A 5 -8.35 -24.58 3.06
CA TYR A 5 -9.22 -23.39 3.18
C TYR A 5 -9.02 -22.66 4.50
N ILE A 6 -8.92 -23.40 5.61
CA ILE A 6 -8.69 -22.80 6.94
C ILE A 6 -7.37 -22.02 6.95
N ILE A 7 -6.30 -22.61 6.42
CA ILE A 7 -5.00 -21.93 6.34
C ILE A 7 -5.11 -20.66 5.49
N LEU A 8 -5.69 -20.74 4.29
CA LEU A 8 -5.81 -19.61 3.39
C LEU A 8 -6.68 -18.49 3.95
N SER A 9 -7.75 -18.81 4.67
CA SER A 9 -8.65 -17.83 5.30
C SER A 9 -8.00 -17.09 6.47
N THR A 10 -6.96 -17.64 7.11
CA THR A 10 -6.21 -16.96 8.19
C THR A 10 -5.08 -16.07 7.68
N LEU A 11 -4.59 -16.29 6.45
CA LEU A 11 -3.44 -15.57 5.90
C LEU A 11 -3.61 -14.04 5.85
N PRO A 12 -4.79 -13.45 5.54
CA PRO A 12 -4.96 -12.00 5.59
C PRO A 12 -4.60 -11.41 6.95
N ALA A 13 -5.06 -12.04 8.06
CA ALA A 13 -4.74 -11.59 9.41
C ALA A 13 -3.25 -11.77 9.74
N VAL A 14 -2.67 -12.92 9.39
CA VAL A 14 -1.28 -13.26 9.69
C VAL A 14 -0.31 -12.30 8.96
N LEU A 15 -0.47 -12.14 7.65
CA LEU A 15 0.42 -11.31 6.84
C LEU A 15 0.31 -9.82 7.23
N SER A 16 -0.91 -9.30 7.38
CA SER A 16 -1.12 -7.92 7.84
C SER A 16 -0.57 -7.72 9.26
N GLY A 17 -0.75 -8.70 10.16
CA GLY A 17 -0.21 -8.68 11.52
C GLY A 17 1.31 -8.65 11.55
N ILE A 18 1.98 -9.44 10.70
CA ILE A 18 3.44 -9.41 10.53
C ILE A 18 3.89 -8.02 10.09
N GLY A 19 3.28 -7.45 9.05
CA GLY A 19 3.61 -6.11 8.56
C GLY A 19 3.46 -5.04 9.63
N THR A 20 2.34 -5.07 10.35
CA THR A 20 2.04 -4.13 11.43
C THR A 20 3.02 -4.25 12.59
N SER A 21 3.35 -5.47 13.05
CA SER A 21 4.26 -5.67 14.17
C SER A 21 5.69 -5.21 13.85
N ILE A 22 6.18 -5.48 12.63
CA ILE A 22 7.45 -4.95 12.15
C ILE A 22 7.41 -3.42 12.11
N GLY A 23 6.33 -2.84 11.58
CA GLY A 23 6.15 -1.40 11.51
C GLY A 23 6.16 -0.74 12.89
N GLN A 24 5.40 -1.25 13.85
CA GLN A 24 5.39 -0.74 15.23
C GLN A 24 6.76 -0.87 15.89
N GLY A 25 7.50 -1.94 15.63
CA GLY A 25 8.87 -2.12 16.09
C GLY A 25 9.81 -1.02 15.57
N ILE A 26 9.70 -0.66 14.28
CA ILE A 26 10.47 0.43 13.66
C ILE A 26 10.14 1.78 14.31
N ILE A 27 8.87 2.10 14.55
CA ILE A 27 8.46 3.35 15.22
C ILE A 27 9.04 3.41 16.61
N ASN A 28 8.84 2.37 17.42
CA ASN A 28 9.28 2.33 18.82
C ASN A 28 10.79 2.44 18.97
N LYS A 29 11.56 1.73 18.14
CA LYS A 29 13.02 1.85 18.13
C LYS A 29 13.44 3.30 17.91
N ASN A 30 12.92 3.96 16.88
CA ASN A 30 13.28 5.34 16.57
C ASN A 30 12.75 6.34 17.61
N ALA A 31 11.61 6.08 18.23
CA ALA A 31 11.08 6.90 19.31
C ALA A 31 12.00 6.84 20.55
N MET A 32 12.45 5.65 20.95
CA MET A 32 13.37 5.47 22.09
C MET A 32 14.71 6.16 21.84
N GLU A 33 15.28 6.02 20.63
CA GLU A 33 16.50 6.74 20.26
C GLU A 33 16.31 8.25 20.29
N SER A 34 15.15 8.75 19.84
CA SER A 34 14.80 10.16 19.83
C SER A 34 14.61 10.71 21.25
N LEU A 35 13.98 9.95 22.13
CA LEU A 35 13.82 10.27 23.56
C LEU A 35 15.17 10.43 24.26
N ASN A 36 16.10 9.52 23.96
CA ASN A 36 17.45 9.59 24.56
C ASN A 36 18.23 10.82 24.06
N ARG A 37 18.03 11.23 22.79
CA ARG A 37 18.68 12.42 22.22
C ARG A 37 18.10 13.74 22.73
N GLN A 38 16.79 13.80 22.98
CA GLN A 38 16.07 15.00 23.37
C GLN A 38 15.04 14.72 24.47
N PRO A 39 15.48 14.56 25.73
CA PRO A 39 14.59 14.25 26.86
C PRO A 39 13.52 15.32 27.13
N SER A 40 13.81 16.60 26.83
CA SER A 40 12.84 17.70 26.99
C SER A 40 11.63 17.61 26.06
N ALA A 41 11.74 16.89 24.94
CA ALA A 41 10.66 16.63 23.99
C ALA A 41 9.93 15.30 24.24
N SER A 42 10.17 14.63 25.36
CA SER A 42 9.68 13.28 25.65
C SER A 42 8.17 13.12 25.45
N SER A 43 7.37 14.06 25.98
CA SER A 43 5.91 14.03 25.83
C SER A 43 5.46 14.08 24.37
N SER A 44 6.10 14.92 23.55
CA SER A 44 5.79 15.08 22.12
C SER A 44 6.17 13.84 21.31
N ILE A 45 7.36 13.28 21.55
CA ILE A 45 7.86 12.09 20.87
C ILE A 45 6.98 10.88 21.21
N SER A 46 6.63 10.69 22.49
CA SER A 46 5.76 9.59 22.93
C SER A 46 4.37 9.67 22.29
N LYS A 47 3.76 10.86 22.23
CA LYS A 47 2.44 11.03 21.58
C LYS A 47 2.49 10.69 20.11
N ILE A 48 3.50 11.14 19.37
CA ILE A 48 3.65 10.81 17.94
C ILE A 48 3.89 9.32 17.73
N SER A 49 4.72 8.70 18.54
CA SER A 49 4.95 7.26 18.46
C SER A 49 3.64 6.48 18.63
N ILE A 50 2.85 6.80 19.66
CA ILE A 50 1.58 6.12 19.93
C ILE A 50 0.57 6.34 18.78
N ILE A 51 0.42 7.57 18.32
CA ILE A 51 -0.50 7.89 17.20
C ILE A 51 -0.05 7.19 15.92
N GLY A 52 1.25 7.24 15.62
CA GLY A 52 1.80 6.57 14.44
C GLY A 52 1.61 5.05 14.46
N MET A 53 1.77 4.41 15.64
CA MET A 53 1.48 2.98 15.81
C MET A 53 -0.01 2.65 15.63
N ALA A 54 -0.91 3.48 16.14
CA ALA A 54 -2.34 3.28 16.00
C ALA A 54 -2.80 3.30 14.53
N ILE A 55 -2.21 4.17 13.69
CA ILE A 55 -2.50 4.18 12.25
C ILE A 55 -1.99 2.90 11.58
N VAL A 56 -0.78 2.48 11.88
CA VAL A 56 -0.19 1.24 11.33
C VAL A 56 -1.04 0.02 11.71
N GLU A 57 -1.62 0.00 12.90
CA GLU A 57 -2.45 -1.10 13.42
C GLU A 57 -3.71 -1.33 12.59
N THR A 58 -4.23 -0.32 11.90
CA THR A 58 -5.43 -0.45 11.05
C THR A 58 -5.26 -1.51 9.97
N ALA A 59 -4.04 -1.75 9.45
CA ALA A 59 -3.78 -2.81 8.47
C ALA A 59 -4.06 -4.21 9.06
N ALA A 60 -3.61 -4.48 10.29
CA ALA A 60 -3.86 -5.74 10.96
C ALA A 60 -5.35 -5.93 11.28
N ILE A 61 -6.04 -4.87 11.69
CA ILE A 61 -7.48 -4.90 11.96
C ILE A 61 -8.26 -5.28 10.69
N MET A 62 -7.93 -4.70 9.54
CA MET A 62 -8.56 -5.05 8.26
C MET A 62 -8.33 -6.53 7.90
N GLY A 63 -7.09 -7.02 8.05
CA GLY A 63 -6.76 -8.43 7.84
C GLY A 63 -7.53 -9.37 8.76
N MET A 64 -7.63 -9.02 10.03
CA MET A 64 -8.38 -9.78 11.03
C MET A 64 -9.88 -9.85 10.69
N VAL A 65 -10.48 -8.73 10.32
CA VAL A 65 -11.91 -8.65 9.96
C VAL A 65 -12.22 -9.58 8.78
N ILE A 66 -11.43 -9.54 7.72
CA ILE A 66 -11.64 -10.40 6.55
C ILE A 66 -11.44 -11.88 6.90
N SER A 67 -10.43 -12.23 7.70
CA SER A 67 -10.21 -13.60 8.15
C SER A 67 -11.40 -14.13 8.97
N ILE A 68 -11.94 -13.34 9.88
CA ILE A 68 -13.14 -13.70 10.66
C ILE A 68 -14.36 -13.88 9.76
N LEU A 69 -14.54 -13.00 8.76
CA LEU A 69 -15.66 -13.10 7.81
C LEU A 69 -15.56 -14.35 6.92
N LEU A 70 -14.36 -14.81 6.57
CA LEU A 70 -14.15 -16.04 5.79
C LEU A 70 -14.43 -17.30 6.61
N ILE A 71 -13.96 -17.33 7.86
CA ILE A 71 -14.08 -18.50 8.73
C ILE A 71 -15.54 -18.73 9.18
N ASN A 72 -16.27 -17.64 9.44
CA ASN A 72 -17.62 -17.71 9.99
C ASN A 72 -18.74 -17.70 8.94
N ASP A 73 -18.45 -17.69 7.65
CA ASP A 73 -19.50 -17.66 6.61
C ASP A 73 -20.01 -19.07 6.31
N PRO A 74 -21.26 -19.44 6.77
CA PRO A 74 -21.80 -20.76 6.57
C PRO A 74 -22.20 -21.09 5.13
N LYS A 75 -22.20 -20.08 4.24
CA LYS A 75 -22.58 -20.23 2.83
C LYS A 75 -21.41 -20.67 1.95
N ILE A 76 -20.19 -20.58 2.46
CA ILE A 76 -19.00 -20.98 1.68
C ILE A 76 -18.83 -22.49 1.76
N ASN A 77 -18.88 -23.16 0.61
CA ASN A 77 -18.52 -24.55 0.51
C ASN A 77 -16.98 -24.70 0.55
N ALA A 78 -16.45 -24.83 1.77
CA ALA A 78 -15.02 -24.84 2.04
C ALA A 78 -14.28 -26.14 1.63
N ASP A 79 -15.00 -27.10 1.06
CA ASP A 79 -14.44 -28.41 0.68
C ASP A 79 -14.13 -28.49 -0.83
N THR A 80 -14.24 -27.40 -1.56
CA THR A 80 -13.97 -27.36 -3.00
C THR A 80 -12.61 -26.72 -3.31
N PHE A 81 -11.92 -27.25 -4.32
CA PHE A 81 -10.69 -26.62 -4.85
C PHE A 81 -10.93 -25.17 -5.29
N PHE A 82 -12.12 -24.86 -5.79
CA PHE A 82 -12.46 -23.52 -6.27
C PHE A 82 -12.54 -22.50 -5.14
N SER A 83 -13.12 -22.87 -3.99
CA SER A 83 -13.14 -21.99 -2.81
C SER A 83 -11.74 -21.75 -2.24
N ASN A 84 -10.87 -22.76 -2.29
CA ASN A 84 -9.47 -22.62 -1.89
C ASN A 84 -8.73 -21.61 -2.78
N LEU A 85 -8.93 -21.68 -4.10
CA LEU A 85 -8.28 -20.75 -5.04
C LEU A 85 -8.78 -19.31 -4.84
N ALA A 86 -10.08 -19.12 -4.63
CA ALA A 86 -10.65 -17.81 -4.31
C ALA A 86 -10.16 -17.25 -2.96
N ALA A 87 -10.07 -18.10 -1.94
CA ALA A 87 -9.51 -17.73 -0.63
C ALA A 87 -8.03 -17.33 -0.75
N ALA A 88 -7.25 -18.00 -1.60
CA ALA A 88 -5.89 -17.59 -1.92
C ALA A 88 -5.86 -16.19 -2.58
N GLY A 89 -6.80 -15.88 -3.47
CA GLY A 89 -6.97 -14.54 -4.03
C GLY A 89 -7.20 -13.48 -2.96
N ILE A 90 -8.07 -13.74 -1.99
CA ILE A 90 -8.31 -12.84 -0.85
C ILE A 90 -7.05 -12.67 0.01
N ALA A 91 -6.34 -13.77 0.28
CA ALA A 91 -5.10 -13.75 1.04
C ALA A 91 -4.01 -12.89 0.36
N LEU A 92 -3.91 -12.96 -0.96
CA LEU A 92 -2.99 -12.13 -1.73
C LEU A 92 -3.44 -10.66 -1.73
N ALA A 93 -4.73 -10.39 -1.99
CA ALA A 93 -5.25 -9.03 -2.08
C ALA A 93 -5.02 -8.23 -0.81
N LEU A 94 -5.44 -8.74 0.34
CA LEU A 94 -5.37 -8.03 1.61
C LEU A 94 -4.13 -8.38 2.43
N GLY A 95 -3.67 -9.63 2.37
CA GLY A 95 -2.50 -10.06 3.14
C GLY A 95 -1.22 -9.36 2.68
N ILE A 96 -0.94 -9.32 1.36
CA ILE A 96 0.25 -8.66 0.82
C ILE A 96 0.13 -7.14 0.95
N SER A 97 -1.02 -6.55 0.61
CA SER A 97 -1.20 -5.10 0.74
C SER A 97 -1.08 -4.64 2.19
N GLY A 98 -1.66 -5.40 3.16
CA GLY A 98 -1.56 -5.11 4.58
C GLY A 98 -0.15 -5.26 5.14
N LEU A 99 0.59 -6.29 4.70
CA LEU A 99 1.99 -6.47 5.05
C LEU A 99 2.84 -5.28 4.59
N CYS A 100 2.69 -4.89 3.33
CA CYS A 100 3.44 -3.77 2.76
C CYS A 100 3.06 -2.44 3.38
N ALA A 101 1.76 -2.15 3.54
CA ALA A 101 1.28 -0.89 4.11
C ALA A 101 1.66 -0.75 5.59
N GLY A 102 1.59 -1.85 6.37
CA GLY A 102 1.98 -1.86 7.78
C GLY A 102 3.45 -1.47 7.99
N ILE A 103 4.36 -2.02 7.17
CA ILE A 103 5.77 -1.64 7.22
C ILE A 103 5.98 -0.23 6.68
N ALA A 104 5.35 0.09 5.55
CA ALA A 104 5.54 1.33 4.83
C ALA A 104 5.11 2.55 5.64
N ALA A 105 3.94 2.52 6.27
CA ALA A 105 3.42 3.65 7.06
C ALA A 105 4.22 3.92 8.34
N ALA A 106 5.04 2.97 8.79
CA ALA A 106 5.87 3.14 9.98
C ALA A 106 7.05 4.09 9.76
N LEU A 107 7.63 4.11 8.55
CA LEU A 107 8.85 4.88 8.28
C LEU A 107 8.67 6.39 8.44
N PRO A 108 7.61 7.05 7.90
CA PRO A 108 7.41 8.47 8.15
C PRO A 108 7.17 8.81 9.62
N ALA A 109 6.47 7.94 10.39
CA ALA A 109 6.30 8.14 11.83
C ALA A 109 7.64 8.07 12.58
N ALA A 110 8.47 7.09 12.26
CA ALA A 110 9.82 6.96 12.80
C ALA A 110 10.68 8.20 12.49
N LYS A 111 10.63 8.71 11.25
CA LYS A 111 11.33 9.94 10.86
C LYS A 111 10.77 11.18 11.52
N THR A 112 9.46 11.21 11.78
CA THR A 112 8.83 12.31 12.52
C THR A 112 9.31 12.35 13.97
N CYS A 113 9.45 11.21 14.65
CA CYS A 113 10.07 11.17 16.00
C CYS A 113 11.47 11.76 15.98
N GLN A 114 12.31 11.37 15.01
CA GLN A 114 13.65 11.92 14.85
C GLN A 114 13.64 13.43 14.58
N SER A 115 12.73 13.90 13.73
CA SER A 115 12.60 15.31 13.36
C SER A 115 12.19 16.19 14.56
N ILE A 116 11.34 15.67 15.46
CA ILE A 116 10.96 16.37 16.69
C ILE A 116 12.13 16.43 17.68
N ALA A 117 12.95 15.37 17.75
CA ALA A 117 14.16 15.44 18.58
C ALA A 117 15.11 16.55 18.10
N HIS A 118 15.14 16.86 16.80
CA HIS A 118 15.91 17.98 16.25
C HIS A 118 15.21 19.34 16.42
N GLN A 119 13.88 19.37 16.27
CA GLN A 119 13.10 20.63 16.33
C GLN A 119 11.79 20.44 17.12
N PRO A 120 11.82 20.46 18.45
CA PRO A 120 10.64 20.24 19.30
C PRO A 120 9.49 21.22 19.05
N PHE A 121 9.79 22.47 18.64
CA PHE A 121 8.79 23.50 18.36
C PHE A 121 7.92 23.21 17.13
N MET A 122 8.33 22.26 16.29
CA MET A 122 7.60 21.89 15.07
C MET A 122 6.60 20.74 15.29
N TYR A 123 6.36 20.31 16.54
CA TYR A 123 5.51 19.18 16.90
C TYR A 123 4.19 19.14 16.12
N THR A 124 3.39 20.21 16.21
CA THR A 124 2.04 20.25 15.58
C THR A 124 2.11 20.09 14.04
N LYS A 125 3.08 20.78 13.41
CA LYS A 125 3.24 20.71 11.95
C LYS A 125 3.73 19.34 11.50
N LEU A 126 4.68 18.75 12.23
CA LEU A 126 5.21 17.41 11.96
C LEU A 126 4.17 16.33 12.23
N LEU A 127 3.34 16.48 13.28
CA LEU A 127 2.22 15.60 13.56
C LEU A 127 1.22 15.60 12.40
N ASN A 128 0.78 16.80 11.97
CA ASN A 128 -0.19 16.92 10.87
C ASN A 128 0.36 16.30 9.57
N MET A 129 1.63 16.55 9.25
CA MET A 129 2.27 15.95 8.09
C MET A 129 2.33 14.43 8.19
N MET A 130 2.75 13.88 9.33
CA MET A 130 2.78 12.45 9.58
C MET A 130 1.42 11.80 9.39
N LEU A 131 0.36 12.40 9.96
CA LEU A 131 -1.00 11.88 9.84
C LEU A 131 -1.45 11.79 8.38
N ILE A 132 -1.22 12.85 7.61
CA ILE A 132 -1.60 12.91 6.19
C ILE A 132 -0.85 11.84 5.40
N VAL A 133 0.48 11.81 5.49
CA VAL A 133 1.26 10.86 4.69
C VAL A 133 1.02 9.41 5.11
N GLN A 134 0.80 9.12 6.40
CA GLN A 134 0.47 7.76 6.84
C GLN A 134 -0.88 7.30 6.31
N THR A 135 -1.90 8.18 6.31
CA THR A 135 -3.22 7.82 5.76
C THR A 135 -3.16 7.54 4.27
N LEU A 136 -2.39 8.30 3.49
CA LEU A 136 -2.18 8.07 2.06
C LEU A 136 -1.41 6.75 1.80
N ILE A 137 -0.40 6.42 2.62
CA ILE A 137 0.31 5.13 2.52
C ILE A 137 -0.62 3.94 2.80
N MET A 138 -1.70 4.13 3.58
CA MET A 138 -2.68 3.08 3.87
C MET A 138 -3.69 2.86 2.75
N THR A 139 -3.81 3.75 1.76
CA THR A 139 -4.78 3.64 0.65
C THR A 139 -4.63 2.35 -0.17
N PRO A 140 -3.43 1.87 -0.55
CA PRO A 140 -3.28 0.60 -1.25
C PRO A 140 -3.83 -0.59 -0.45
N ASN A 141 -3.75 -0.57 0.88
CA ASN A 141 -4.34 -1.61 1.74
C ASN A 141 -5.88 -1.55 1.73
N MET A 142 -6.47 -0.36 1.67
CA MET A 142 -7.91 -0.20 1.49
C MET A 142 -8.37 -0.76 0.14
N PHE A 143 -7.61 -0.57 -0.93
CA PHE A 143 -7.89 -1.18 -2.23
C PHE A 143 -7.87 -2.72 -2.15
N GLY A 144 -6.88 -3.29 -1.46
CA GLY A 144 -6.81 -4.72 -1.18
C GLY A 144 -8.04 -5.23 -0.41
N MET A 145 -8.52 -4.47 0.58
CA MET A 145 -9.72 -4.81 1.34
C MET A 145 -10.99 -4.78 0.46
N ILE A 146 -11.14 -3.79 -0.41
CA ILE A 146 -12.28 -3.71 -1.33
C ILE A 146 -12.34 -4.95 -2.23
N ILE A 147 -11.21 -5.31 -2.85
CA ILE A 147 -11.14 -6.50 -3.71
C ILE A 147 -11.38 -7.77 -2.91
N ALA A 148 -10.82 -7.90 -1.70
CA ALA A 148 -11.06 -9.04 -0.82
C ALA A 148 -12.53 -9.24 -0.49
N LEU A 149 -13.27 -8.15 -0.19
CA LEU A 149 -14.71 -8.19 0.06
C LEU A 149 -15.51 -8.56 -1.19
N LEU A 150 -15.13 -8.05 -2.36
CA LEU A 150 -15.79 -8.40 -3.62
C LEU A 150 -15.58 -9.88 -3.99
N ILE A 151 -14.37 -10.41 -3.81
CA ILE A 151 -14.09 -11.84 -3.99
C ILE A 151 -14.92 -12.67 -3.01
N LYS A 152 -14.93 -12.28 -1.72
CA LYS A 152 -15.71 -12.96 -0.66
C LYS A 152 -17.19 -13.05 -1.01
N ASN A 153 -17.77 -12.02 -1.60
CA ASN A 153 -19.19 -12.03 -1.98
C ASN A 153 -19.48 -12.95 -3.17
N LYS A 154 -18.50 -13.21 -4.04
CA LYS A 154 -18.62 -14.09 -5.19
C LYS A 154 -18.23 -15.55 -4.91
N ILE A 155 -17.48 -15.83 -3.86
CA ILE A 155 -16.94 -17.17 -3.55
C ILE A 155 -18.03 -18.24 -3.39
N THR A 156 -19.23 -17.86 -2.99
CA THR A 156 -20.37 -18.78 -2.80
C THR A 156 -21.04 -19.24 -4.09
N ALA A 157 -20.74 -18.57 -5.20
CA ALA A 157 -21.39 -18.79 -6.50
C ALA A 157 -20.46 -19.43 -7.55
N ILE A 158 -19.31 -19.96 -7.12
CA ILE A 158 -18.31 -20.54 -8.05
C ILE A 158 -18.73 -21.95 -8.44
N GLU A 159 -18.90 -22.19 -9.75
CA GLU A 159 -19.27 -23.50 -10.30
C GLU A 159 -18.16 -24.09 -11.18
N ILE A 160 -17.34 -23.25 -11.81
CA ILE A 160 -16.34 -23.67 -12.80
C ILE A 160 -14.95 -23.12 -12.49
N LEU A 161 -13.90 -23.82 -12.97
CA LEU A 161 -12.51 -23.44 -12.74
C LEU A 161 -12.15 -22.02 -13.23
N PRO A 162 -12.59 -21.54 -14.40
CA PRO A 162 -12.29 -20.17 -14.83
C PRO A 162 -12.80 -19.08 -13.87
N GLU A 163 -13.93 -19.29 -13.17
CA GLU A 163 -14.44 -18.37 -12.15
C GLU A 163 -13.50 -18.31 -10.93
N ALA A 164 -13.04 -19.46 -10.47
CA ALA A 164 -12.07 -19.52 -9.39
C ALA A 164 -10.75 -18.83 -9.76
N MET A 165 -10.25 -19.04 -10.99
CA MET A 165 -9.08 -18.37 -11.54
C MET A 165 -9.28 -16.86 -11.69
N GLN A 166 -10.47 -16.41 -12.06
CA GLN A 166 -10.86 -14.99 -12.11
C GLN A 166 -10.72 -14.34 -10.74
N LEU A 167 -11.28 -14.96 -9.70
CA LEU A 167 -11.21 -14.43 -8.34
C LEU A 167 -9.78 -14.41 -7.81
N PHE A 168 -9.02 -15.46 -8.06
CA PHE A 168 -7.60 -15.53 -7.72
C PHE A 168 -6.80 -14.44 -8.43
N ALA A 169 -6.96 -14.29 -9.74
CA ALA A 169 -6.26 -13.29 -10.55
C ALA A 169 -6.55 -11.85 -10.10
N SER A 170 -7.80 -11.57 -9.77
CA SER A 170 -8.19 -10.26 -9.24
C SER A 170 -7.42 -9.93 -7.95
N GLY A 171 -7.36 -10.88 -7.00
CA GLY A 171 -6.59 -10.72 -5.77
C GLY A 171 -5.09 -10.59 -6.03
N LEU A 172 -4.56 -11.35 -6.98
CA LEU A 172 -3.15 -11.33 -7.37
C LEU A 172 -2.74 -9.95 -7.94
N SER A 173 -3.57 -9.38 -8.82
CA SER A 173 -3.30 -8.06 -9.44
C SER A 173 -3.12 -6.97 -8.40
N ILE A 174 -4.06 -6.82 -7.47
CA ILE A 174 -3.99 -5.78 -6.44
C ILE A 174 -2.92 -6.09 -5.38
N GLY A 175 -2.79 -7.36 -4.97
CA GLY A 175 -1.81 -7.77 -3.96
C GLY A 175 -0.39 -7.41 -4.37
N ILE A 176 0.02 -7.82 -5.57
CA ILE A 176 1.35 -7.48 -6.11
C ILE A 176 1.41 -6.00 -6.48
N GLY A 177 0.31 -5.46 -7.06
CA GLY A 177 0.24 -4.08 -7.52
C GLY A 177 0.42 -3.02 -6.44
N CYS A 178 0.15 -3.36 -5.18
CA CYS A 178 0.35 -2.47 -4.03
C CYS A 178 1.79 -2.39 -3.53
N ILE A 179 2.66 -3.36 -3.86
CA ILE A 179 4.02 -3.46 -3.30
C ILE A 179 4.85 -2.22 -3.65
N GLY A 180 4.96 -1.91 -4.94
CA GLY A 180 5.76 -0.80 -5.44
C GLY A 180 5.33 0.56 -4.87
N PRO A 181 4.05 0.93 -5.05
CA PRO A 181 3.51 2.18 -4.52
C PRO A 181 3.67 2.32 -3.01
N SER A 182 3.38 1.29 -2.20
CA SER A 182 3.55 1.35 -0.75
C SER A 182 5.00 1.66 -0.34
N ILE A 183 5.97 0.98 -0.95
CA ILE A 183 7.40 1.23 -0.70
C ILE A 183 7.78 2.64 -1.16
N GLY A 184 7.33 3.06 -2.34
CA GLY A 184 7.62 4.38 -2.89
C GLY A 184 7.07 5.52 -2.03
N LEU A 185 5.80 5.44 -1.65
CA LEU A 185 5.15 6.40 -0.75
C LEU A 185 5.90 6.52 0.58
N SER A 186 6.31 5.39 1.15
CA SER A 186 7.06 5.34 2.40
C SER A 186 8.41 6.04 2.33
N ILE A 187 9.19 5.77 1.26
CA ILE A 187 10.49 6.41 1.02
C ILE A 187 10.33 7.92 0.86
N PHE A 188 9.35 8.33 0.06
CA PHE A 188 9.03 9.73 -0.18
C PHE A 188 8.60 10.45 1.11
N ALA A 189 7.57 9.93 1.79
CA ALA A 189 7.00 10.50 3.01
C ALA A 189 8.04 10.65 4.13
N SER A 190 8.90 9.65 4.29
CA SER A 190 10.01 9.68 5.26
C SER A 190 10.97 10.84 4.99
N SER A 191 11.31 11.05 3.71
CA SER A 191 12.18 12.14 3.30
C SER A 191 11.52 13.51 3.48
N ALA A 192 10.22 13.61 3.19
CA ALA A 192 9.44 14.82 3.36
C ALA A 192 9.35 15.23 4.85
N CYS A 193 9.05 14.28 5.76
CA CYS A 193 9.07 14.52 7.21
C CYS A 193 10.47 14.95 7.70
N SER A 194 11.53 14.32 7.19
CA SER A 194 12.91 14.69 7.50
C SER A 194 13.27 16.09 7.03
N ALA A 195 12.88 16.48 5.82
CA ALA A 195 13.17 17.79 5.24
C ALA A 195 12.52 18.92 6.03
N VAL A 196 11.29 18.72 6.52
CA VAL A 196 10.62 19.66 7.43
C VAL A 196 11.36 19.74 8.77
N GLY A 197 11.86 18.61 9.28
CA GLY A 197 12.69 18.56 10.49
C GLY A 197 14.02 19.29 10.36
N ILE A 198 14.61 19.38 9.16
CA ILE A 198 15.84 20.12 8.89
C ILE A 198 15.55 21.62 8.80
N ASN A 199 14.50 22.01 8.08
CA ASN A 199 14.22 23.41 7.79
C ASN A 199 12.75 23.75 8.04
N LYS A 200 12.49 24.41 9.17
CA LYS A 200 11.12 24.83 9.57
C LYS A 200 10.40 25.73 8.58
N LYS A 201 11.14 26.51 7.75
CA LYS A 201 10.56 27.40 6.74
C LYS A 201 10.05 26.63 5.52
N SER A 202 10.49 25.39 5.32
CA SER A 202 10.12 24.56 4.17
C SER A 202 8.72 23.93 4.27
N PHE A 203 8.09 23.91 5.45
CA PHE A 203 6.87 23.17 5.73
C PHE A 203 5.78 23.35 4.67
N ASN A 204 5.35 24.59 4.40
CA ASN A 204 4.25 24.84 3.48
C ASN A 204 4.57 24.38 2.04
N LYS A 205 5.80 24.63 1.57
CA LYS A 205 6.24 24.23 0.23
C LYS A 205 6.35 22.70 0.11
N ILE A 206 6.95 22.07 1.12
CA ILE A 206 7.08 20.59 1.14
C ILE A 206 5.71 19.95 1.27
N MET A 207 4.80 20.48 2.09
CA MET A 207 3.45 19.95 2.23
C MET A 207 2.69 19.96 0.89
N THR A 208 2.71 21.07 0.16
CA THR A 208 2.09 21.15 -1.18
C THR A 208 2.72 20.15 -2.15
N PHE A 209 4.04 20.07 -2.16
CA PHE A 209 4.77 19.13 -3.00
C PHE A 209 4.46 17.67 -2.63
N THR A 210 4.27 17.38 -1.33
CA THR A 210 3.92 16.06 -0.82
C THR A 210 2.59 15.59 -1.38
N PHE A 211 1.54 16.40 -1.34
CA PHE A 211 0.24 15.99 -1.89
C PHE A 211 0.31 15.62 -3.37
N VAL A 212 1.04 16.41 -4.17
CA VAL A 212 1.17 16.13 -5.60
C VAL A 212 1.99 14.87 -5.87
N CYS A 213 3.12 14.73 -5.18
CA CYS A 213 3.98 13.56 -5.37
C CYS A 213 3.33 12.26 -4.90
N GLU A 214 2.66 12.26 -3.73
CA GLU A 214 1.99 11.06 -3.22
C GLU A 214 0.86 10.62 -4.16
N ALA A 215 0.08 11.55 -4.70
CA ALA A 215 -0.95 11.23 -5.69
C ALA A 215 -0.36 10.55 -6.94
N ILE A 216 0.80 11.02 -7.45
CA ILE A 216 1.46 10.39 -8.60
C ILE A 216 2.03 9.01 -8.22
N ILE A 217 2.71 8.90 -7.07
CA ILE A 217 3.33 7.63 -6.63
C ILE A 217 2.26 6.55 -6.37
N GLU A 218 1.04 6.94 -5.99
CA GLU A 218 -0.09 6.04 -5.75
C GLU A 218 -0.75 5.56 -7.05
N THR A 219 -0.62 6.29 -8.15
CA THR A 219 -1.31 6.01 -9.43
C THR A 219 -1.14 4.56 -9.91
N PRO A 220 0.03 3.90 -9.85
CA PRO A 220 0.15 2.50 -10.25
C PRO A 220 -0.72 1.54 -9.41
N ALA A 221 -0.96 1.82 -8.12
CA ALA A 221 -1.87 1.02 -7.31
C ALA A 221 -3.34 1.18 -7.75
N ILE A 222 -3.71 2.38 -8.20
CA ILE A 222 -5.04 2.65 -8.78
C ILE A 222 -5.22 1.85 -10.09
N PHE A 223 -4.19 1.77 -10.92
CA PHE A 223 -4.23 0.93 -12.14
C PHE A 223 -4.39 -0.56 -11.81
N ALA A 224 -3.69 -1.05 -10.78
CA ALA A 224 -3.85 -2.42 -10.32
C ALA A 224 -5.27 -2.69 -9.78
N LEU A 225 -5.86 -1.74 -9.05
CA LEU A 225 -7.25 -1.80 -8.62
C LEU A 225 -8.20 -1.85 -9.82
N LEU A 226 -7.98 -1.00 -10.83
CA LEU A 226 -8.79 -0.96 -12.04
C LEU A 226 -8.78 -2.33 -12.77
N ILE A 227 -7.60 -2.90 -12.99
CA ILE A 227 -7.49 -4.24 -13.61
C ILE A 227 -8.15 -5.31 -12.74
N SER A 228 -7.97 -5.27 -11.43
CA SER A 228 -8.65 -6.19 -10.51
C SER A 228 -10.17 -6.12 -10.63
N LEU A 229 -10.74 -4.92 -10.74
CA LEU A 229 -12.17 -4.72 -10.91
C LEU A 229 -12.65 -5.18 -12.31
N ILE A 230 -11.90 -4.89 -13.37
CA ILE A 230 -12.23 -5.37 -14.73
C ILE A 230 -12.24 -6.89 -14.74
N ILE A 231 -11.22 -7.55 -14.19
CA ILE A 231 -11.19 -9.02 -14.06
C ILE A 231 -12.45 -9.50 -13.35
N LEU A 232 -12.81 -8.95 -12.19
CA LEU A 232 -13.99 -9.36 -11.42
C LEU A 232 -15.32 -9.17 -12.14
N THR A 233 -15.43 -8.21 -13.05
CA THR A 233 -16.67 -7.87 -13.75
C THR A 233 -16.77 -8.46 -15.16
N THR A 234 -15.68 -9.04 -15.67
CA THR A 234 -15.67 -9.68 -16.99
C THR A 234 -16.54 -10.95 -16.97
N THR A 235 -17.39 -11.08 -17.96
CA THR A 235 -18.24 -12.26 -18.12
C THR A 235 -17.41 -13.45 -18.61
N ILE A 236 -17.62 -14.61 -17.99
CA ILE A 236 -16.90 -15.83 -18.34
C ILE A 236 -17.67 -16.58 -19.41
N LYS A 237 -16.97 -17.02 -20.45
CA LYS A 237 -17.49 -17.92 -21.49
C LYS A 237 -17.28 -19.36 -21.02
N PRO A 238 -18.33 -20.17 -20.78
CA PRO A 238 -18.20 -21.50 -20.16
C PRO A 238 -17.28 -22.45 -20.91
N GLU A 239 -17.11 -22.27 -22.21
CA GLU A 239 -16.32 -23.16 -23.08
C GLU A 239 -14.83 -22.81 -23.18
N SER A 240 -14.38 -21.68 -22.59
CA SER A 240 -13.00 -21.22 -22.74
C SER A 240 -12.14 -21.44 -21.47
N ALA A 241 -11.51 -22.60 -21.37
CA ALA A 241 -10.48 -22.84 -20.36
C ALA A 241 -9.31 -21.85 -20.44
N ILE A 242 -9.08 -21.24 -21.59
CA ILE A 242 -8.01 -20.25 -21.85
C ILE A 242 -8.28 -18.94 -21.11
N GLN A 243 -9.54 -18.54 -20.93
CA GLN A 243 -9.90 -17.27 -20.31
C GLN A 243 -9.38 -17.14 -18.85
N GLY A 244 -9.36 -18.22 -18.08
CA GLY A 244 -8.78 -18.24 -16.75
C GLY A 244 -7.29 -17.87 -16.75
N TRP A 245 -6.53 -18.36 -17.71
CA TRP A 245 -5.11 -18.04 -17.88
C TRP A 245 -4.89 -16.61 -18.36
N GLN A 246 -5.80 -16.07 -19.19
CA GLN A 246 -5.77 -14.66 -19.60
C GLN A 246 -5.93 -13.72 -18.39
N PHE A 247 -6.83 -14.04 -17.45
CA PHE A 247 -6.98 -13.30 -16.20
C PHE A 247 -5.69 -13.29 -15.36
N ILE A 248 -5.05 -14.45 -15.20
CA ILE A 248 -3.79 -14.56 -14.45
C ILE A 248 -2.68 -13.78 -15.16
N ALA A 249 -2.57 -13.89 -16.48
CA ALA A 249 -1.57 -13.17 -17.26
C ALA A 249 -1.75 -11.65 -17.14
N ALA A 250 -2.99 -11.15 -17.26
CA ALA A 250 -3.30 -9.73 -17.08
C ALA A 250 -2.99 -9.24 -15.67
N ALA A 251 -3.32 -10.05 -14.65
CA ALA A 251 -3.03 -9.74 -13.26
C ALA A 251 -1.53 -9.65 -12.96
N LEU A 252 -0.74 -10.59 -13.48
CA LEU A 252 0.72 -10.57 -13.35
C LEU A 252 1.34 -9.41 -14.12
N CYS A 253 0.88 -9.16 -15.33
CA CYS A 253 1.35 -8.04 -16.15
C CYS A 253 1.16 -6.71 -15.41
N MET A 254 -0.04 -6.46 -14.89
CA MET A 254 -0.32 -5.23 -14.15
C MET A 254 0.43 -5.18 -12.82
N GLY A 255 0.32 -6.23 -12.01
CA GLY A 255 0.93 -6.28 -10.68
C GLY A 255 2.44 -6.05 -10.71
N LEU A 256 3.15 -6.73 -11.61
CA LEU A 256 4.60 -6.60 -11.71
C LEU A 256 5.05 -5.25 -12.30
N SER A 257 4.28 -4.70 -13.26
CA SER A 257 4.62 -3.41 -13.88
C SER A 257 4.51 -2.21 -12.95
N THR A 258 3.81 -2.34 -11.81
CA THR A 258 3.71 -1.27 -10.80
C THR A 258 4.91 -1.16 -9.88
N ILE A 259 5.69 -2.26 -9.71
CA ILE A 259 6.73 -2.34 -8.67
C ILE A 259 7.83 -1.32 -8.92
N ALA A 260 8.45 -1.37 -10.08
CA ALA A 260 9.57 -0.49 -10.40
C ALA A 260 9.17 1.00 -10.49
N PRO A 261 8.07 1.38 -11.19
CA PRO A 261 7.62 2.77 -11.22
C PRO A 261 7.33 3.32 -9.83
N GLY A 262 6.53 2.61 -9.01
CA GLY A 262 6.20 3.06 -7.65
C GLY A 262 7.43 3.34 -6.80
N ILE A 263 8.39 2.41 -6.74
CA ILE A 263 9.62 2.57 -5.95
C ILE A 263 10.48 3.73 -6.46
N ASN A 264 10.69 3.83 -7.78
CA ASN A 264 11.59 4.84 -8.34
C ASN A 264 10.97 6.24 -8.33
N ALA A 265 9.65 6.36 -8.50
CA ALA A 265 8.93 7.61 -8.27
C ALA A 265 9.11 8.08 -6.81
N GLY A 266 8.95 7.17 -5.84
CA GLY A 266 9.20 7.48 -4.43
C GLY A 266 10.61 7.96 -4.16
N LYS A 267 11.63 7.29 -4.73
CA LYS A 267 13.05 7.70 -4.60
C LYS A 267 13.31 9.08 -5.22
N THR A 268 12.74 9.36 -6.39
CA THR A 268 12.89 10.64 -7.09
C THR A 268 12.28 11.79 -6.28
N GLY A 269 11.05 11.62 -5.80
CA GLY A 269 10.39 12.58 -4.92
C GLY A 269 11.15 12.81 -3.61
N ALA A 270 11.67 11.73 -3.00
CA ALA A 270 12.46 11.77 -1.78
C ALA A 270 13.76 12.57 -1.98
N ALA A 271 14.45 12.37 -3.09
CA ALA A 271 15.65 13.13 -3.41
C ALA A 271 15.34 14.63 -3.55
N ALA A 272 14.24 14.97 -4.22
CA ALA A 272 13.79 16.37 -4.35
C ALA A 272 13.46 16.99 -2.98
N CYS A 273 12.68 16.31 -2.13
CA CYS A 273 12.37 16.76 -0.77
C CYS A 273 13.62 17.04 0.07
N LYS A 274 14.60 16.13 0.01
CA LYS A 274 15.86 16.29 0.75
C LYS A 274 16.59 17.55 0.31
N GLN A 275 16.71 17.80 -0.99
CA GLN A 275 17.38 18.99 -1.51
C GLN A 275 16.59 20.29 -1.21
N MET A 276 15.25 20.26 -1.26
CA MET A 276 14.40 21.38 -0.87
C MET A 276 14.54 21.72 0.62
N GLY A 277 14.73 20.73 1.48
CA GLY A 277 15.01 20.93 2.91
C GLY A 277 16.34 21.63 3.15
N LEU A 278 17.37 21.30 2.37
CA LEU A 278 18.71 21.91 2.45
C LEU A 278 18.74 23.33 1.83
N ASN A 279 18.13 23.49 0.66
CA ASN A 279 18.10 24.77 -0.06
C ASN A 279 16.68 25.06 -0.59
N LEU A 280 15.93 25.84 0.18
CA LEU A 280 14.54 26.18 -0.14
C LEU A 280 14.41 27.14 -1.34
N GLU A 281 15.46 27.88 -1.71
CA GLU A 281 15.45 28.79 -2.84
C GLU A 281 15.33 28.04 -4.16
N GLN A 282 15.87 26.82 -4.22
CA GLN A 282 15.81 25.95 -5.40
C GLN A 282 14.48 25.19 -5.55
N TYR A 283 13.49 25.45 -4.66
CA TYR A 283 12.20 24.78 -4.71
C TYR A 283 11.54 24.80 -6.10
N PRO A 284 11.47 25.94 -6.84
CA PRO A 284 10.79 25.95 -8.15
C PRO A 284 11.45 25.05 -9.18
N SER A 285 12.78 25.02 -9.21
CA SER A 285 13.54 24.20 -10.16
C SER A 285 13.47 22.71 -9.79
N LEU A 286 13.64 22.40 -8.50
CA LEU A 286 13.59 21.01 -7.99
C LEU A 286 12.21 20.41 -8.13
N SER A 287 11.13 21.16 -7.82
CA SER A 287 9.77 20.67 -7.97
C SER A 287 9.41 20.38 -9.42
N LYS A 288 9.75 21.32 -10.34
CA LYS A 288 9.50 21.16 -11.78
C LYS A 288 10.22 19.91 -12.33
N LEU A 289 11.50 19.74 -12.03
CA LEU A 289 12.28 18.60 -12.50
C LEU A 289 11.76 17.29 -11.93
N ALA A 290 11.44 17.26 -10.63
CA ALA A 290 10.93 16.07 -9.97
C ALA A 290 9.57 15.64 -10.55
N LEU A 291 8.62 16.56 -10.72
CA LEU A 291 7.29 16.24 -11.28
C LEU A 291 7.38 15.72 -12.71
N LEU A 292 8.29 16.29 -13.52
CA LEU A 292 8.55 15.80 -14.89
C LEU A 292 9.11 14.37 -14.87
N ALA A 293 10.08 14.11 -13.99
CA ALA A 293 10.67 12.78 -13.83
C ALA A 293 9.65 11.76 -13.31
N LEU A 294 8.79 12.15 -12.34
CA LEU A 294 7.72 11.30 -11.83
C LEU A 294 6.76 10.89 -12.94
N ALA A 295 6.30 11.84 -13.77
CA ALA A 295 5.40 11.56 -14.88
C ALA A 295 6.03 10.60 -15.93
N MET A 296 7.33 10.75 -16.19
CA MET A 296 8.04 9.83 -17.09
C MET A 296 8.18 8.43 -16.50
N ILE A 297 8.43 8.31 -15.18
CA ILE A 297 8.54 7.01 -14.51
C ILE A 297 7.17 6.32 -14.48
N ASP A 298 6.10 7.05 -14.23
CA ASP A 298 4.74 6.49 -14.14
C ASP A 298 4.24 5.94 -15.49
N SER A 299 4.75 6.44 -16.62
CA SER A 299 4.38 5.95 -17.94
C SER A 299 4.67 4.44 -18.13
N PHE A 300 5.64 3.86 -17.42
CA PHE A 300 5.91 2.42 -17.48
C PHE A 300 4.79 1.58 -16.85
N ALA A 301 4.11 2.10 -15.82
CA ALA A 301 2.91 1.45 -15.28
C ALA A 301 1.74 1.51 -16.26
N ILE A 302 1.62 2.60 -17.04
CA ILE A 302 0.62 2.73 -18.10
C ILE A 302 0.82 1.67 -19.20
N TYR A 303 2.05 1.34 -19.56
CA TYR A 303 2.30 0.27 -20.53
C TYR A 303 1.82 -1.08 -20.01
N GLY A 304 2.03 -1.39 -18.74
CA GLY A 304 1.48 -2.59 -18.11
C GLY A 304 -0.05 -2.60 -18.09
N LEU A 305 -0.67 -1.45 -17.83
CA LEU A 305 -2.12 -1.28 -17.88
C LEU A 305 -2.66 -1.59 -19.27
N LEU A 306 -2.06 -1.00 -20.31
CA LEU A 306 -2.50 -1.21 -21.71
C LEU A 306 -2.41 -2.69 -22.12
N VAL A 307 -1.29 -3.35 -21.83
CA VAL A 307 -1.12 -4.78 -22.14
C VAL A 307 -2.12 -5.63 -21.37
N SER A 308 -2.37 -5.32 -20.10
CA SER A 308 -3.36 -6.04 -19.28
C SER A 308 -4.78 -5.90 -19.83
N ILE A 309 -5.17 -4.70 -20.28
CA ILE A 309 -6.48 -4.48 -20.93
C ILE A 309 -6.58 -5.27 -22.24
N VAL A 310 -5.55 -5.26 -23.08
CA VAL A 310 -5.55 -6.04 -24.34
C VAL A 310 -5.74 -7.53 -24.05
N LEU A 311 -5.06 -8.08 -23.04
CA LEU A 311 -5.21 -9.49 -22.64
C LEU A 311 -6.64 -9.83 -22.18
N LEU A 312 -7.36 -8.88 -21.57
CA LEU A 312 -8.74 -9.07 -21.12
C LEU A 312 -9.78 -8.94 -22.24
N LEU A 313 -9.41 -8.30 -23.35
CA LEU A 313 -10.29 -8.13 -24.53
C LEU A 313 -10.14 -9.27 -25.54
N LEU A 314 -9.07 -10.06 -25.49
CA LEU A 314 -8.86 -11.28 -26.31
C LEU A 314 -9.76 -12.42 -25.86
#